data_1b310bdb003a6a1536e3e5366d2e6e0f
#
_entry.id   1b310bdb003a6a1536e3e5366d2e6e0f
#
_cell.length_a   1.000
_cell.length_b   1.000
_cell.length_c   1.000
_cell.angle_alpha   90.00
_cell.angle_beta   90.00
_cell.angle_gamma   90.00
#
_symmetry.space_group_name_H-M   'P 1'
#
loop_
_entity.id
_entity.type
_entity.pdbx_description
1 polymer ?
#
loop_
_entity_poly.entity_id
_entity_poly.type
_entity_poly.pdbx_seq_one_letter_code
_entity_poly.pdbx_strand_id
1 'polypeptide(L)'
;MKVMFLGTASGAGKTTVAAMYCRYLAKNNVSVAPFKASNLSLRSKEVKGGRIGIGQALQAEASGIEPITDMNPVLLEPIGKGSIRMYLNGVPYSEINDGNPMDVAYVLGEAGKAFDRLYEKYDAVVCEGSGSPAEINMKDRDIANTGMM
;
A
#
# COMPACT_ATOMS: atom_id res chain seq x y z
N MET A 1 -12.36 12.43 0.50
CA MET A 1 -13.15 11.17 0.31
C MET A 1 -12.19 9.97 0.39
N LYS A 2 -12.61 8.89 1.04
CA LYS A 2 -11.86 7.62 1.06
C LYS A 2 -12.67 6.54 0.35
N VAL A 3 -12.02 5.80 -0.57
CA VAL A 3 -12.61 4.65 -1.27
C VAL A 3 -11.68 3.46 -1.11
N MET A 4 -12.23 2.30 -0.74
CA MET A 4 -11.46 1.08 -0.51
C MET A 4 -11.83 -0.01 -1.51
N PHE A 5 -10.86 -0.52 -2.24
CA PHE A 5 -11.01 -1.69 -3.13
C PHE A 5 -10.52 -2.94 -2.43
N LEU A 6 -11.44 -3.85 -2.15
CA LEU A 6 -11.19 -5.18 -1.62
C LEU A 6 -11.44 -6.22 -2.69
N GLY A 7 -10.79 -7.36 -2.59
CA GLY A 7 -10.99 -8.48 -3.51
C GLY A 7 -11.12 -9.79 -2.76
N THR A 8 -11.78 -10.76 -3.36
CA THR A 8 -11.97 -12.10 -2.79
C THR A 8 -10.72 -12.97 -2.80
N ALA A 9 -9.71 -12.56 -3.57
CA ALA A 9 -8.43 -13.27 -3.66
C ALA A 9 -7.30 -12.33 -4.07
N SER A 10 -6.06 -12.77 -3.84
CA SER A 10 -4.88 -12.19 -4.47
C SER A 10 -4.98 -12.34 -5.99
N GLY A 11 -4.56 -11.32 -6.74
CA GLY A 11 -4.65 -11.35 -8.21
C GLY A 11 -6.04 -11.11 -8.81
N ALA A 12 -7.05 -10.76 -7.99
CA ALA A 12 -8.42 -10.48 -8.47
C ALA A 12 -8.58 -9.18 -9.29
N GLY A 13 -7.48 -8.49 -9.63
CA GLY A 13 -7.51 -7.29 -10.46
C GLY A 13 -7.69 -5.98 -9.68
N LYS A 14 -7.60 -5.99 -8.36
CA LYS A 14 -7.74 -4.81 -7.49
C LYS A 14 -6.88 -3.63 -7.95
N THR A 15 -5.62 -3.88 -8.22
CA THR A 15 -4.64 -2.85 -8.62
C THR A 15 -5.05 -2.15 -9.90
N THR A 16 -5.53 -2.93 -10.90
CA THR A 16 -6.00 -2.38 -12.17
C THR A 16 -7.28 -1.55 -11.99
N VAL A 17 -8.25 -2.06 -11.25
CA VAL A 17 -9.51 -1.34 -10.98
C VAL A 17 -9.24 -0.05 -10.20
N ALA A 18 -8.39 -0.10 -9.19
CA ALA A 18 -7.97 1.08 -8.45
C ALA A 18 -7.28 2.13 -9.34
N ALA A 19 -6.40 1.70 -10.25
CA ALA A 19 -5.75 2.59 -11.22
C ALA A 19 -6.77 3.24 -12.18
N MET A 20 -7.74 2.48 -12.68
CA MET A 20 -8.82 2.98 -13.53
C MET A 20 -9.68 4.02 -12.79
N TYR A 21 -9.99 3.75 -11.52
CA TYR A 21 -10.77 4.68 -10.70
C TYR A 21 -9.98 5.95 -10.36
N CYS A 22 -8.69 5.85 -10.04
CA CYS A 22 -7.81 6.99 -9.91
C CYS A 22 -7.83 7.87 -11.18
N ARG A 23 -7.69 7.24 -12.35
CA ARG A 23 -7.75 7.93 -13.64
C ARG A 23 -9.09 8.61 -13.88
N TYR A 24 -10.18 7.92 -13.55
CA TYR A 24 -11.54 8.47 -13.66
C TYR A 24 -11.70 9.73 -12.80
N LEU A 25 -11.31 9.69 -11.53
CA LEU A 25 -11.39 10.83 -10.63
C LEU A 25 -10.53 12.00 -11.12
N ALA A 26 -9.29 11.74 -11.51
CA ALA A 26 -8.38 12.76 -12.03
C ALA A 26 -8.94 13.45 -13.28
N LYS A 27 -9.56 12.69 -14.20
CA LYS A 27 -10.23 13.25 -15.39
C LYS A 27 -11.46 14.10 -15.06
N ASN A 28 -12.06 13.91 -13.90
CA ASN A 28 -13.17 14.70 -13.40
C ASN A 28 -12.71 15.83 -12.44
N ASN A 29 -11.46 16.24 -12.53
CA ASN A 29 -10.83 17.32 -11.75
C ASN A 29 -10.86 17.08 -10.23
N VAL A 30 -10.88 15.83 -9.79
CA VAL A 30 -10.71 15.46 -8.39
C VAL A 30 -9.23 15.19 -8.15
N SER A 31 -8.61 15.88 -7.20
CA SER A 31 -7.23 15.58 -6.80
C SER A 31 -7.22 14.26 -6.03
N VAL A 32 -6.51 13.27 -6.53
CA VAL A 32 -6.58 11.90 -6.02
C VAL A 32 -5.20 11.28 -5.84
N ALA A 33 -5.01 10.59 -4.72
CA ALA A 33 -3.83 9.77 -4.47
C ALA A 33 -4.21 8.29 -4.25
N PRO A 34 -3.41 7.34 -4.75
CA PRO A 34 -3.55 5.94 -4.38
C PRO A 34 -2.93 5.69 -3.01
N PHE A 35 -3.40 4.63 -2.34
CA PHE A 35 -2.83 4.17 -1.08
C PHE A 35 -2.94 2.66 -0.92
N LYS A 36 -1.86 2.03 -0.49
CA LYS A 36 -1.84 0.64 -0.05
C LYS A 36 -0.93 0.53 1.17
N ALA A 37 -1.51 0.27 2.33
CA ALA A 37 -0.80 0.28 3.60
C ALA A 37 0.39 -0.69 3.61
N SER A 38 0.16 -1.92 3.15
CA SER A 38 1.18 -2.96 3.06
C SER A 38 1.10 -3.70 1.73
N ASN A 39 2.25 -3.92 1.09
CA ASN A 39 2.36 -4.63 -0.18
C ASN A 39 3.46 -5.69 -0.12
N LEU A 40 3.11 -6.95 -0.31
CA LEU A 40 4.06 -8.04 -0.50
C LEU A 40 4.35 -8.16 -1.99
N SER A 41 5.54 -7.78 -2.44
CA SER A 41 5.87 -7.74 -3.86
C SER A 41 7.36 -7.87 -4.13
N LEU A 42 7.70 -8.61 -5.19
CA LEU A 42 9.03 -8.61 -5.79
C LEU A 42 9.25 -7.46 -6.77
N ARG A 43 8.19 -6.71 -7.10
CA ARG A 43 8.23 -5.62 -8.09
C ARG A 43 8.03 -4.28 -7.39
N SER A 44 9.04 -3.47 -7.45
CA SER A 44 9.05 -2.13 -6.83
C SER A 44 9.65 -1.10 -7.79
N LYS A 45 9.41 0.17 -7.49
CA LYS A 45 9.94 1.32 -8.23
C LYS A 45 10.58 2.29 -7.25
N GLU A 46 11.73 2.83 -7.63
CA GLU A 46 12.34 3.96 -6.92
C GLU A 46 11.54 5.23 -7.19
N VAL A 47 11.27 5.97 -6.12
CA VAL A 47 10.53 7.22 -6.13
C VAL A 47 11.23 8.23 -5.22
N LYS A 48 10.74 9.45 -5.19
CA LYS A 48 11.30 10.45 -4.25
C LYS A 48 11.13 9.98 -2.80
N GLY A 49 12.24 9.86 -2.10
CA GLY A 49 12.31 9.44 -0.71
C GLY A 49 12.49 7.93 -0.50
N GLY A 50 12.48 7.11 -1.55
CA GLY A 50 12.74 5.68 -1.40
C GLY A 50 12.06 4.80 -2.44
N ARG A 51 11.49 3.68 -2.00
CA ARG A 51 10.96 2.61 -2.85
C ARG A 51 9.53 2.25 -2.47
N ILE A 52 8.67 2.06 -3.45
CA ILE A 52 7.27 1.59 -3.28
C ILE A 52 6.95 0.44 -4.24
N GLY A 53 5.84 -0.25 -4.01
CA GLY A 53 5.31 -1.25 -4.94
C GLY A 53 4.98 -0.65 -6.30
N ILE A 54 5.28 -1.40 -7.38
CA ILE A 54 5.03 -0.94 -8.76
C ILE A 54 3.56 -0.59 -9.00
N GLY A 55 2.62 -1.28 -8.36
CA GLY A 55 1.19 -1.04 -8.50
C GLY A 55 0.80 0.37 -8.08
N GLN A 56 1.29 0.85 -6.95
CA GLN A 56 1.00 2.19 -6.44
C GLN A 56 1.69 3.27 -7.25
N ALA A 57 2.87 3.00 -7.79
CA ALA A 57 3.53 3.91 -8.74
C ALA A 57 2.70 4.10 -10.01
N LEU A 58 2.17 3.01 -10.59
CA LEU A 58 1.27 3.06 -11.75
C LEU A 58 -0.06 3.77 -11.45
N GLN A 59 -0.61 3.57 -10.27
CA GLN A 59 -1.84 4.24 -9.82
C GLN A 59 -1.61 5.76 -9.66
N ALA A 60 -0.44 6.18 -9.16
CA ALA A 60 -0.07 7.60 -9.06
C ALA A 60 0.06 8.22 -10.46
N GLU A 61 0.71 7.53 -11.39
CA GLU A 61 0.79 7.95 -12.79
C GLU A 61 -0.60 8.07 -13.43
N ALA A 62 -1.50 7.13 -13.17
CA ALA A 62 -2.89 7.18 -13.60
C ALA A 62 -3.65 8.39 -13.02
N SER A 63 -3.31 8.77 -11.80
CA SER A 63 -3.83 9.99 -11.12
C SER A 63 -3.25 11.29 -11.67
N GLY A 64 -2.20 11.22 -12.48
CA GLY A 64 -1.49 12.40 -12.99
C GLY A 64 -0.59 13.07 -11.94
N ILE A 65 -0.17 12.35 -10.92
CA ILE A 65 0.69 12.84 -9.85
C ILE A 65 2.00 12.04 -9.76
N GLU A 66 3.03 12.66 -9.19
CA GLU A 66 4.28 11.98 -8.93
C GLU A 66 4.13 10.97 -7.78
N PRO A 67 4.61 9.72 -7.95
CA PRO A 67 4.55 8.73 -6.89
C PRO A 67 5.48 9.10 -5.73
N ILE A 68 4.97 8.94 -4.50
CA ILE A 68 5.71 9.21 -3.26
C ILE A 68 5.57 8.05 -2.28
N THR A 69 6.45 7.99 -1.31
CA THR A 69 6.53 6.88 -0.34
C THR A 69 5.28 6.71 0.52
N ASP A 70 4.56 7.78 0.80
CA ASP A 70 3.30 7.72 1.56
C ASP A 70 2.22 6.86 0.90
N MET A 71 2.29 6.66 -0.42
CA MET A 71 1.33 5.85 -1.17
C MET A 71 1.45 4.34 -0.91
N ASN A 72 2.62 3.89 -0.44
CA ASN A 72 2.86 2.52 0.00
C ASN A 72 3.92 2.51 1.13
N PRO A 73 3.52 2.84 2.37
CA PRO A 73 4.46 2.99 3.47
C PRO A 73 5.14 1.69 3.89
N VAL A 74 4.51 0.54 3.67
CA VAL A 74 5.08 -0.77 4.01
C VAL A 74 5.22 -1.63 2.76
N LEU A 75 6.46 -1.80 2.28
CA LEU A 75 6.78 -2.73 1.20
C LEU A 75 7.51 -3.93 1.78
N LEU A 76 7.00 -5.10 1.52
CA LEU A 76 7.55 -6.39 1.95
C LEU A 76 8.09 -7.12 0.72
N GLU A 77 9.40 -7.36 0.71
CA GLU A 77 10.11 -8.03 -0.38
C GLU A 77 10.62 -9.39 0.10
N PRO A 78 10.08 -10.51 -0.38
CA PRO A 78 10.62 -11.82 -0.08
C PRO A 78 12.07 -11.96 -0.58
N ILE A 79 13.00 -12.35 0.29
CA ILE A 79 14.43 -12.50 -0.04
C ILE A 79 14.91 -13.95 0.06
N GLY A 80 13.98 -14.90 0.23
CA GLY A 80 14.27 -16.34 0.32
C GLY A 80 14.55 -16.83 1.75
N LYS A 81 14.61 -18.16 1.91
CA LYS A 81 14.86 -18.84 3.21
C LYS A 81 13.90 -18.42 4.35
N GLY A 82 12.66 -18.08 4.02
CA GLY A 82 11.67 -17.65 5.01
C GLY A 82 11.87 -16.21 5.51
N SER A 83 12.76 -15.43 4.91
CA SER A 83 13.02 -14.04 5.27
C SER A 83 12.34 -13.05 4.30
N ILE A 84 11.91 -11.93 4.85
CA ILE A 84 11.28 -10.82 4.13
C ILE A 84 12.02 -9.53 4.49
N ARG A 85 12.49 -8.80 3.48
CA ARG A 85 12.99 -7.44 3.68
C ARG A 85 11.83 -6.48 3.75
N MET A 86 11.77 -5.70 4.81
CA MET A 86 10.78 -4.64 4.97
C MET A 86 11.39 -3.28 4.66
N TYR A 87 10.71 -2.54 3.78
CA TYR A 87 10.91 -1.10 3.60
C TYR A 87 9.78 -0.38 4.35
N LEU A 88 10.15 0.57 5.18
CA LEU A 88 9.21 1.42 5.90
C LEU A 88 9.39 2.86 5.44
N ASN A 89 8.31 3.49 5.00
CA ASN A 89 8.34 4.84 4.42
C ASN A 89 9.40 4.98 3.31
N GLY A 90 9.56 3.93 2.50
CA GLY A 90 10.42 3.90 1.33
C GLY A 90 11.87 3.46 1.56
N VAL A 91 12.33 3.34 2.80
CA VAL A 91 13.72 2.97 3.12
C VAL A 91 13.81 1.58 3.75
N PRO A 92 14.92 0.84 3.57
CA PRO A 92 15.13 -0.42 4.25
C PRO A 92 15.05 -0.23 5.77
N TYR A 93 14.22 -1.03 6.43
CA TYR A 93 13.96 -0.89 7.87
C TYR A 93 14.41 -2.12 8.66
N SER A 94 13.93 -3.31 8.27
CA SER A 94 14.28 -4.56 8.96
C SER A 94 14.20 -5.76 8.03
N GLU A 95 14.79 -6.87 8.47
CA GLU A 95 14.56 -8.19 7.91
C GLU A 95 13.67 -8.97 8.87
N ILE A 96 12.54 -9.47 8.38
CA ILE A 96 11.52 -10.20 9.14
C ILE A 96 11.73 -11.69 8.90
N ASN A 97 11.79 -12.47 10.00
CA ASN A 97 11.85 -13.92 10.00
C ASN A 97 11.34 -14.46 11.35
N ASP A 98 11.40 -15.77 11.58
CA ASP A 98 10.92 -16.38 12.83
C ASP A 98 11.62 -15.83 14.08
N GLY A 99 12.90 -15.44 13.98
CA GLY A 99 13.69 -14.86 15.08
C GLY A 99 13.52 -13.35 15.24
N ASN A 100 12.92 -12.67 14.25
CA ASN A 100 12.72 -11.23 14.24
C ASN A 100 11.34 -10.91 13.61
N PRO A 101 10.24 -11.12 14.34
CA PRO A 101 8.91 -10.84 13.84
C PRO A 101 8.64 -9.34 13.66
N MET A 102 7.71 -9.01 12.78
CA MET A 102 7.27 -7.62 12.56
C MET A 102 6.54 -7.08 13.79
N ASP A 103 6.90 -5.88 14.22
CA ASP A 103 6.09 -5.10 15.18
C ASP A 103 4.89 -4.49 14.45
N VAL A 104 3.77 -5.22 14.45
CA VAL A 104 2.55 -4.87 13.72
C VAL A 104 1.97 -3.55 14.21
N ALA A 105 1.97 -3.29 15.53
CA ALA A 105 1.40 -2.06 16.09
C ALA A 105 2.17 -0.81 15.65
N TYR A 106 3.48 -0.87 15.67
CA TYR A 106 4.35 0.22 15.21
C TYR A 106 4.18 0.48 13.70
N VAL A 107 4.25 -0.59 12.91
CA VAL A 107 4.14 -0.51 11.45
C VAL A 107 2.76 0.01 11.03
N LEU A 108 1.69 -0.43 11.70
CA LEU A 108 0.33 0.08 11.47
C LEU A 108 0.23 1.58 11.80
N GLY A 109 0.85 2.02 12.90
CA GLY A 109 0.90 3.44 13.27
C GLY A 109 1.60 4.30 12.21
N GLU A 110 2.71 3.84 11.66
CA GLU A 110 3.42 4.54 10.57
C GLU A 110 2.59 4.57 9.28
N ALA A 111 1.92 3.47 8.94
CA ALA A 111 1.00 3.43 7.79
C ALA A 111 -0.18 4.40 7.96
N GLY A 112 -0.73 4.51 9.18
CA GLY A 112 -1.77 5.48 9.52
C GLY A 112 -1.32 6.93 9.31
N LYS A 113 -0.13 7.28 9.79
CA LYS A 113 0.45 8.62 9.58
C LYS A 113 0.65 8.95 8.09
N ALA A 114 1.08 7.98 7.29
CA ALA A 114 1.24 8.16 5.85
C ALA A 114 -0.13 8.38 5.17
N PHE A 115 -1.15 7.62 5.58
CA PHE A 115 -2.52 7.81 5.11
C PHE A 115 -3.06 9.21 5.46
N ASP A 116 -2.88 9.66 6.69
CA ASP A 116 -3.36 10.97 7.15
C ASP A 116 -2.75 12.10 6.34
N ARG A 117 -1.44 12.04 6.03
CA ARG A 117 -0.77 13.03 5.16
C ARG A 117 -1.38 13.08 3.75
N LEU A 118 -1.73 11.94 3.18
CA LEU A 118 -2.41 11.90 1.88
C LEU A 118 -3.85 12.41 1.98
N TYR A 119 -4.57 12.03 3.04
CA TYR A 119 -5.96 12.41 3.24
C TYR A 119 -6.14 13.91 3.46
N GLU A 120 -5.17 14.57 4.10
CA GLU A 120 -5.14 16.03 4.27
C GLU A 120 -4.82 16.78 2.97
N LYS A 121 -4.03 16.16 2.08
CA LYS A 121 -3.51 16.80 0.87
C LYS A 121 -4.40 16.64 -0.35
N TYR A 122 -5.14 15.54 -0.46
CA TYR A 122 -5.91 15.18 -1.65
C TYR A 122 -7.42 15.13 -1.35
N ASP A 123 -8.25 15.48 -2.33
CA ASP A 123 -9.71 15.42 -2.22
C ASP A 123 -10.20 13.97 -2.07
N ALA A 124 -9.45 13.04 -2.66
CA ALA A 124 -9.75 11.60 -2.59
C ALA A 124 -8.49 10.78 -2.36
N VAL A 125 -8.61 9.72 -1.55
CA VAL A 125 -7.61 8.66 -1.41
C VAL A 125 -8.26 7.34 -1.82
N VAL A 126 -7.68 6.70 -2.83
CA VAL A 126 -8.09 5.39 -3.33
C VAL A 126 -7.23 4.32 -2.70
N CYS A 127 -7.80 3.59 -1.77
CA CYS A 127 -7.13 2.55 -1.01
C CYS A 127 -7.29 1.18 -1.68
N GLU A 128 -6.23 0.38 -1.68
CA GLU A 128 -6.23 -1.01 -2.11
C GLU A 128 -5.90 -1.93 -0.94
N GLY A 129 -6.74 -2.93 -0.69
CA GLY A 129 -6.47 -3.99 0.27
C GLY A 129 -5.47 -5.02 -0.25
N SER A 130 -4.89 -5.78 0.66
CA SER A 130 -3.96 -6.88 0.38
C SER A 130 -4.65 -8.22 0.57
N GLY A 131 -4.52 -9.15 -0.38
CA GLY A 131 -5.17 -10.46 -0.30
C GLY A 131 -6.70 -10.38 -0.24
N SER A 132 -7.31 -11.27 0.52
CA SER A 132 -8.75 -11.30 0.78
C SER A 132 -9.06 -11.00 2.25
N PRO A 133 -10.03 -10.12 2.56
CA PRO A 133 -10.47 -9.90 3.94
C PRO A 133 -11.16 -11.13 4.54
N ALA A 134 -11.48 -12.14 3.74
CA ALA A 134 -12.07 -13.40 4.18
C ALA A 134 -11.01 -14.46 4.60
N GLU A 135 -9.73 -14.20 4.41
CA GLU A 135 -8.66 -15.10 4.85
C GLU A 135 -8.47 -15.00 6.37
N ILE A 136 -9.17 -15.89 7.09
CA ILE A 136 -9.26 -15.89 8.57
C ILE A 136 -7.90 -16.01 9.26
N ASN A 137 -6.94 -16.68 8.63
CA ASN A 137 -5.62 -16.95 9.20
C ASN A 137 -4.70 -15.71 9.29
N MET A 138 -5.08 -14.59 8.68
CA MET A 138 -4.28 -13.39 8.60
C MET A 138 -4.88 -12.16 9.31
N LYS A 139 -6.05 -12.33 9.97
CA LYS A 139 -6.77 -11.20 10.58
C LYS A 139 -5.93 -10.38 11.55
N ASP A 140 -5.14 -11.04 12.39
CA ASP A 140 -4.33 -10.38 13.41
C ASP A 140 -3.05 -9.71 12.84
N ARG A 141 -2.74 -9.97 11.57
CA ARG A 141 -1.56 -9.43 10.86
C ARG A 141 -1.94 -8.62 9.61
N ASP A 142 -3.22 -8.42 9.39
CA ASP A 142 -3.74 -7.77 8.18
C ASP A 142 -3.78 -6.25 8.34
N ILE A 143 -2.63 -5.63 8.15
CA ILE A 143 -2.47 -4.17 8.18
C ILE A 143 -3.23 -3.51 7.03
N ALA A 144 -3.33 -4.17 5.88
CA ALA A 144 -3.84 -3.56 4.66
C ALA A 144 -5.36 -3.53 4.56
N ASN A 145 -6.07 -4.47 5.21
CA ASN A 145 -7.52 -4.56 5.12
C ASN A 145 -8.20 -4.14 6.43
N THR A 146 -7.89 -4.81 7.54
CA THR A 146 -8.60 -4.59 8.80
C THR A 146 -8.05 -3.44 9.63
N GLY A 147 -6.75 -3.19 9.55
CA GLY A 147 -6.11 -2.09 10.29
C GLY A 147 -6.42 -0.70 9.78
N MET A 148 -6.97 -0.57 8.55
CA MET A 148 -7.23 0.71 7.88
C MET A 148 -8.72 0.99 7.64
N MET A 149 -9.62 0.08 8.02
CA MET A 149 -11.06 0.29 8.00
C MET A 149 -11.53 1.05 9.22
#